data_4d50bd60c0fb84fabe79402b3d3aa47b
#
_entry.id   4d50bd60c0fb84fabe79402b3d3aa47b
#
_cell.length_a   1.000
_cell.length_b   1.000
_cell.length_c   1.000
_cell.angle_alpha   90.00
_cell.angle_beta   90.00
_cell.angle_gamma   90.00
#
_symmetry.space_group_name_H-M   'P 1'
#
loop_
_entity.id
_entity.type
_entity.pdbx_description
1 polymer ?
#
loop_
_entity_poly.entity_id
_entity_poly.type
_entity_poly.pdbx_seq_one_letter_code
_entity_poly.pdbx_strand_id
1 'polypeptide(L)'
;MNLVPEKYRGLRSFAFGDGPELADELLDLVVRGIKTATCSTEDEPNTSTPGEHWIVLNSRGEPACVIESTEVTYRRFGDVDAAFAFEEGEGDRSLAYWRSAHRNHFGRQGRFREDMTLMCERFRLVEVFADALSVPSPLRGQPNSGADGTRYAASMSVADPSMRPNLPPLPLAGKGWGGS
;
A
#
# COMPACT_ATOMS: atom_id res chain seq x y z
N MET A 1 10.32 -4.21 -19.87
CA MET A 1 11.62 -4.39 -19.17
C MET A 1 11.34 -4.50 -17.69
N ASN A 2 12.06 -5.34 -16.96
CA ASN A 2 11.83 -5.47 -15.51
C ASN A 2 12.49 -4.27 -14.81
N LEU A 3 11.69 -3.35 -14.34
CA LEU A 3 12.13 -2.06 -13.77
C LEU A 3 12.64 -2.20 -12.32
N VAL A 4 12.52 -3.39 -11.73
CA VAL A 4 12.96 -3.64 -10.35
C VAL A 4 14.45 -3.86 -10.31
N PRO A 5 15.22 -3.00 -9.59
CA PRO A 5 16.64 -3.22 -9.36
C PRO A 5 16.90 -4.60 -8.73
N GLU A 6 18.05 -5.21 -9.06
CA GLU A 6 18.38 -6.56 -8.63
C GLU A 6 18.31 -6.75 -7.11
N LYS A 7 18.74 -5.74 -6.36
CA LYS A 7 18.69 -5.72 -4.88
C LYS A 7 17.29 -5.87 -4.28
N TYR A 8 16.23 -5.62 -5.07
CA TYR A 8 14.83 -5.71 -4.63
C TYR A 8 14.08 -6.88 -5.27
N ARG A 9 14.74 -7.70 -6.07
CA ARG A 9 14.11 -8.88 -6.65
C ARG A 9 13.68 -9.86 -5.58
N GLY A 10 12.43 -10.33 -5.69
CA GLY A 10 11.86 -11.26 -4.74
C GLY A 10 11.20 -10.65 -3.51
N LEU A 11 11.22 -9.31 -3.37
CA LEU A 11 10.40 -8.63 -2.37
C LEU A 11 8.92 -8.82 -2.67
N ARG A 12 8.11 -8.85 -1.62
CA ARG A 12 6.65 -8.80 -1.73
C ARG A 12 6.22 -7.46 -2.29
N SER A 13 5.08 -7.45 -3.00
CA SER A 13 4.54 -6.25 -3.61
C SER A 13 3.05 -6.12 -3.35
N PHE A 14 2.57 -4.89 -3.32
CA PHE A 14 1.16 -4.55 -3.19
C PHE A 14 0.85 -3.19 -3.85
N ALA A 15 -0.42 -2.89 -4.07
CA ALA A 15 -0.90 -1.57 -4.41
C ALA A 15 -1.75 -1.02 -3.27
N PHE A 16 -1.70 0.29 -3.04
CA PHE A 16 -2.61 0.95 -2.12
C PHE A 16 -4.02 1.06 -2.71
N GLY A 17 -5.02 1.10 -1.83
CA GLY A 17 -6.41 1.34 -2.21
C GLY A 17 -7.12 0.12 -2.79
N ASP A 18 -8.40 0.31 -3.09
CA ASP A 18 -9.32 -0.71 -3.61
C ASP A 18 -9.68 -0.50 -5.10
N GLY A 19 -8.91 0.32 -5.80
CA GLY A 19 -9.09 0.58 -7.23
C GLY A 19 -7.94 1.35 -7.85
N PRO A 20 -7.86 1.37 -9.20
CA PRO A 20 -6.70 1.90 -9.92
C PRO A 20 -6.49 3.41 -9.70
N GLU A 21 -7.55 4.20 -9.67
CA GLU A 21 -7.44 5.65 -9.47
C GLU A 21 -6.88 5.98 -8.09
N LEU A 22 -7.36 5.26 -7.07
CA LEU A 22 -6.89 5.43 -5.70
C LEU A 22 -5.44 4.93 -5.54
N ALA A 23 -5.07 3.85 -6.22
CA ALA A 23 -3.70 3.34 -6.20
C ALA A 23 -2.68 4.40 -6.64
N ASP A 24 -2.95 5.12 -7.73
CA ASP A 24 -2.06 6.16 -8.23
C ASP A 24 -2.07 7.42 -7.35
N GLU A 25 -3.24 7.80 -6.80
CA GLU A 25 -3.34 8.92 -5.86
C GLU A 25 -2.50 8.68 -4.60
N LEU A 26 -2.64 7.51 -4.00
CA LEU A 26 -1.91 7.16 -2.77
C LEU A 26 -0.42 6.96 -3.02
N LEU A 27 -0.06 6.40 -4.17
CA LEU A 27 1.33 6.32 -4.59
C LEU A 27 1.97 7.71 -4.71
N ASP A 28 1.26 8.70 -5.30
CA ASP A 28 1.74 10.09 -5.36
C ASP A 28 1.98 10.66 -3.95
N LEU A 29 1.08 10.42 -3.01
CA LEU A 29 1.25 10.83 -1.61
C LEU A 29 2.48 10.19 -0.95
N VAL A 30 2.75 8.90 -1.23
CA VAL A 30 3.96 8.20 -0.74
C VAL A 30 5.22 8.82 -1.33
N VAL A 31 5.26 9.01 -2.65
CA VAL A 31 6.43 9.58 -3.34
C VAL A 31 6.72 11.00 -2.87
N ARG A 32 5.70 11.76 -2.53
CA ARG A 32 5.84 13.13 -1.97
C ARG A 32 6.15 13.14 -0.48
N GLY A 33 6.19 11.99 0.19
CA GLY A 33 6.44 11.90 1.63
C GLY A 33 5.29 12.41 2.50
N ILE A 34 4.09 12.50 1.94
CA ILE A 34 2.87 12.91 2.65
C ILE A 34 2.23 11.71 3.37
N LYS A 35 2.14 10.56 2.66
CA LYS A 35 1.69 9.30 3.24
C LYS A 35 2.89 8.52 3.77
N THR A 36 2.95 8.37 5.09
CA THR A 36 4.02 7.66 5.81
C THR A 36 3.48 6.60 6.75
N ALA A 37 2.15 6.39 6.74
CA ALA A 37 1.48 5.35 7.50
C ALA A 37 0.34 4.73 6.69
N THR A 38 -0.07 3.54 7.10
CA THR A 38 -1.23 2.83 6.55
C THR A 38 -1.80 1.87 7.59
N CYS A 39 -3.05 1.48 7.44
CA CYS A 39 -3.62 0.42 8.26
C CYS A 39 -4.32 -0.64 7.41
N SER A 40 -4.43 -1.83 7.99
CA SER A 40 -5.17 -2.96 7.43
C SER A 40 -5.88 -3.72 8.56
N THR A 41 -6.77 -4.65 8.21
CA THR A 41 -7.34 -5.55 9.21
C THR A 41 -6.30 -6.59 9.64
N GLU A 42 -6.37 -7.04 10.89
CA GLU A 42 -5.40 -8.01 11.45
C GLU A 42 -5.41 -9.38 10.76
N ASP A 43 -6.48 -9.71 10.05
CA ASP A 43 -6.67 -10.97 9.33
C ASP A 43 -6.23 -10.90 7.85
N GLU A 44 -5.66 -9.79 7.42
CA GLU A 44 -5.06 -9.70 6.09
C GLU A 44 -3.75 -10.49 6.00
N PRO A 45 -3.50 -11.18 4.87
CA PRO A 45 -2.33 -12.05 4.72
C PRO A 45 -1.00 -11.29 4.66
N ASN A 46 -1.04 -9.96 4.55
CA ASN A 46 0.13 -9.12 4.38
C ASN A 46 0.50 -8.41 5.68
N THR A 47 0.87 -9.17 6.69
CA THR A 47 1.48 -8.58 7.88
C THR A 47 2.89 -8.13 7.59
N SER A 48 3.19 -6.87 7.93
CA SER A 48 4.53 -6.31 7.87
C SER A 48 5.26 -6.47 9.21
N THR A 49 6.56 -6.45 9.15
CA THR A 49 7.43 -6.38 10.34
C THR A 49 8.41 -5.21 10.20
N PRO A 50 8.81 -4.54 11.30
CA PRO A 50 9.81 -3.48 11.22
C PRO A 50 11.11 -3.94 10.54
N GLY A 51 11.61 -3.12 9.61
CA GLY A 51 12.78 -3.42 8.77
C GLY A 51 12.44 -4.14 7.46
N GLU A 52 11.21 -4.57 7.28
CA GLU A 52 10.80 -5.25 6.05
C GLU A 52 10.58 -4.24 4.90
N HIS A 53 11.02 -4.65 3.69
CA HIS A 53 10.87 -3.86 2.48
C HIS A 53 9.76 -4.41 1.60
N TRP A 54 8.98 -3.50 1.01
CA TRP A 54 7.89 -3.80 0.10
C TRP A 54 7.99 -2.98 -1.17
N ILE A 55 7.63 -3.59 -2.30
CA ILE A 55 7.45 -2.88 -3.56
C ILE A 55 6.02 -2.36 -3.63
N VAL A 56 5.85 -1.06 -3.82
CA VAL A 56 4.55 -0.45 -4.09
C VAL A 56 4.34 -0.41 -5.60
N LEU A 57 3.16 -0.88 -6.02
CA LEU A 57 2.75 -0.94 -7.42
C LEU A 57 1.87 0.27 -7.76
N ASN A 58 1.91 0.70 -9.02
CA ASN A 58 0.96 1.66 -9.58
C ASN A 58 -0.35 0.98 -10.02
N SER A 59 -1.30 1.75 -10.55
CA SER A 59 -2.60 1.27 -11.06
C SER A 59 -2.52 0.22 -12.17
N ARG A 60 -1.38 0.11 -12.84
CA ARG A 60 -1.11 -0.87 -13.90
C ARG A 60 -0.43 -2.13 -13.39
N GLY A 61 -0.20 -2.23 -12.08
CA GLY A 61 0.54 -3.34 -11.46
C GLY A 61 2.05 -3.29 -11.73
N GLU A 62 2.58 -2.12 -12.11
CA GLU A 62 4.00 -1.93 -12.35
C GLU A 62 4.70 -1.44 -11.08
N PRO A 63 5.90 -1.92 -10.78
CA PRO A 63 6.71 -1.47 -9.65
C PRO A 63 7.00 0.03 -9.73
N ALA A 64 6.70 0.77 -8.68
CA ALA A 64 6.84 2.22 -8.64
C ALA A 64 7.86 2.71 -7.61
N CYS A 65 7.85 2.16 -6.41
CA CYS A 65 8.81 2.52 -5.38
C CYS A 65 9.01 1.37 -4.38
N VAL A 66 9.98 1.54 -3.49
CA VAL A 66 10.21 0.68 -2.34
C VAL A 66 9.99 1.47 -1.07
N ILE A 67 9.25 0.90 -0.15
CA ILE A 67 9.08 1.38 1.22
C ILE A 67 9.69 0.38 2.22
N GLU A 68 10.06 0.87 3.39
CA GLU A 68 10.49 0.07 4.53
C GLU A 68 9.56 0.31 5.71
N SER A 69 9.01 -0.77 6.27
CA SER A 69 8.25 -0.70 7.52
C SER A 69 9.15 -0.27 8.66
N THR A 70 8.78 0.77 9.39
CA THR A 70 9.55 1.27 10.53
C THR A 70 8.93 0.95 11.86
N GLU A 71 7.61 0.85 11.91
CA GLU A 71 6.83 0.52 13.10
C GLU A 71 5.56 -0.23 12.72
N VAL A 72 5.23 -1.27 13.45
CA VAL A 72 3.95 -2.00 13.33
C VAL A 72 3.34 -2.12 14.71
N THR A 73 2.11 -1.63 14.85
CA THR A 73 1.33 -1.71 16.10
C THR A 73 -0.08 -2.21 15.80
N TYR A 74 -0.72 -2.79 16.80
CA TYR A 74 -2.12 -3.20 16.70
C TYR A 74 -2.97 -2.31 17.60
N ARG A 75 -4.01 -1.69 17.02
CA ARG A 75 -4.89 -0.75 17.73
C ARG A 75 -6.34 -1.04 17.38
N ARG A 76 -7.23 -0.79 18.32
CA ARG A 76 -8.65 -0.78 17.99
C ARG A 76 -8.96 0.41 17.08
N PHE A 77 -9.95 0.27 16.21
CA PHE A 77 -10.39 1.34 15.32
C PHE A 77 -10.63 2.66 16.06
N GLY A 78 -11.32 2.60 17.23
CA GLY A 78 -11.60 3.76 18.06
C GLY A 78 -10.38 4.40 18.72
N ASP A 79 -9.28 3.66 18.88
CA ASP A 79 -8.06 4.10 19.56
C ASP A 79 -7.02 4.71 18.61
N VAL A 80 -7.30 4.72 17.29
CA VAL A 80 -6.45 5.42 16.34
C VAL A 80 -6.49 6.92 16.60
N ASP A 81 -5.32 7.52 16.76
CA ASP A 81 -5.16 8.91 17.13
C ASP A 81 -4.99 9.85 15.92
N ALA A 82 -5.07 11.16 16.17
CA ALA A 82 -4.96 12.18 15.14
C ALA A 82 -3.57 12.24 14.48
N ALA A 83 -2.52 11.84 15.20
CA ALA A 83 -1.17 11.82 14.66
C ALA A 83 -1.05 10.73 13.59
N PHE A 84 -1.57 9.54 13.84
CA PHE A 84 -1.58 8.45 12.87
C PHE A 84 -2.45 8.80 11.65
N ALA A 85 -3.64 9.37 11.85
CA ALA A 85 -4.50 9.83 10.76
C ALA A 85 -3.81 10.88 9.88
N PHE A 86 -3.05 11.79 10.49
CA PHE A 86 -2.26 12.79 9.77
C PHE A 86 -1.13 12.16 8.95
N GLU A 87 -0.47 11.14 9.46
CA GLU A 87 0.61 10.40 8.79
C GLU A 87 0.10 9.51 7.64
N GLU A 88 -1.16 9.06 7.69
CA GLU A 88 -1.79 8.39 6.54
C GLU A 88 -1.93 9.32 5.33
N GLY A 89 -2.00 10.63 5.56
CA GLY A 89 -1.85 11.65 4.52
C GLY A 89 -3.08 11.87 3.64
N GLU A 90 -4.19 11.18 3.89
CA GLU A 90 -5.36 11.15 3.03
C GLU A 90 -6.37 12.27 3.35
N GLY A 91 -7.09 12.72 2.33
CA GLY A 91 -8.11 13.75 2.44
C GLY A 91 -7.58 15.04 3.04
N ASP A 92 -8.24 15.54 4.08
CA ASP A 92 -7.83 16.72 4.85
C ASP A 92 -6.84 16.39 5.99
N ARG A 93 -6.44 15.12 6.11
CA ARG A 93 -5.53 14.57 7.13
C ARG A 93 -6.09 14.64 8.55
N SER A 94 -7.39 14.90 8.72
CA SER A 94 -8.04 14.93 10.02
C SER A 94 -8.44 13.53 10.49
N LEU A 95 -8.49 13.33 11.82
CA LEU A 95 -9.00 12.09 12.40
C LEU A 95 -10.48 11.86 12.05
N ALA A 96 -11.25 12.94 11.90
CA ALA A 96 -12.66 12.84 11.52
C ALA A 96 -12.83 12.28 10.10
N TYR A 97 -12.04 12.79 9.14
CA TYR A 97 -11.99 12.26 7.78
C TYR A 97 -11.54 10.80 7.79
N TRP A 98 -10.43 10.50 8.46
CA TRP A 98 -9.87 9.16 8.58
C TRP A 98 -10.92 8.14 9.05
N ARG A 99 -11.61 8.45 10.16
CA ARG A 99 -12.66 7.58 10.70
C ARG A 99 -13.81 7.36 9.74
N SER A 100 -14.27 8.40 9.05
CA SER A 100 -15.34 8.31 8.07
C SER A 100 -14.93 7.46 6.87
N ALA A 101 -13.75 7.71 6.31
CA ALA A 101 -13.22 7.02 5.15
C ALA A 101 -13.01 5.52 5.42
N HIS A 102 -12.38 5.18 6.56
CA HIS A 102 -12.10 3.80 6.93
C HIS A 102 -13.36 3.04 7.33
N ARG A 103 -14.32 3.68 8.03
CA ARG A 103 -15.64 3.08 8.29
C ARG A 103 -16.35 2.71 6.99
N ASN A 104 -16.33 3.58 6.01
CA ASN A 104 -16.93 3.32 4.70
C ASN A 104 -16.19 2.21 3.95
N HIS A 105 -14.85 2.22 3.97
CA HIS A 105 -14.02 1.22 3.32
C HIS A 105 -14.29 -0.19 3.88
N PHE A 106 -14.09 -0.38 5.17
CA PHE A 106 -14.34 -1.67 5.83
C PHE A 106 -15.82 -2.06 5.79
N GLY A 107 -16.74 -1.07 5.81
CA GLY A 107 -18.16 -1.29 5.66
C GLY A 107 -18.54 -1.87 4.31
N ARG A 108 -17.97 -1.37 3.21
CA ARG A 108 -18.16 -1.94 1.85
C ARG A 108 -17.68 -3.38 1.76
N GLN A 109 -16.65 -3.74 2.51
CA GLN A 109 -16.13 -5.10 2.58
C GLN A 109 -16.94 -6.00 3.54
N GLY A 110 -17.93 -5.46 4.26
CA GLY A 110 -18.67 -6.19 5.28
C GLY A 110 -17.86 -6.54 6.54
N ARG A 111 -16.73 -5.85 6.75
CA ARG A 111 -15.75 -6.15 7.81
C ARG A 111 -15.75 -5.14 8.96
N PHE A 112 -16.43 -3.99 8.79
CA PHE A 112 -16.42 -2.95 9.80
C PHE A 112 -17.08 -3.38 11.11
N ARG A 113 -16.37 -3.16 12.22
CA ARG A 113 -16.87 -3.19 13.59
C ARG A 113 -16.18 -2.10 14.39
N GLU A 114 -16.88 -1.46 15.33
CA GLU A 114 -16.30 -0.41 16.16
C GLU A 114 -15.15 -0.90 17.06
N ASP A 115 -15.16 -2.18 17.42
CA ASP A 115 -14.16 -2.84 18.27
C ASP A 115 -13.08 -3.60 17.48
N MET A 116 -13.10 -3.50 16.14
CA MET A 116 -12.14 -4.20 15.30
C MET A 116 -10.70 -3.76 15.58
N THR A 117 -9.78 -4.71 15.53
CA THR A 117 -8.34 -4.44 15.61
C THR A 117 -7.79 -4.16 14.21
N LEU A 118 -6.97 -3.14 14.13
CA LEU A 118 -6.22 -2.79 12.93
C LEU A 118 -4.73 -2.99 13.17
N MET A 119 -4.05 -3.51 12.18
CA MET A 119 -2.60 -3.39 12.05
C MET A 119 -2.29 -1.98 11.54
N CYS A 120 -1.61 -1.19 12.35
CA CYS A 120 -1.18 0.17 12.03
C CYS A 120 0.31 0.17 11.75
N GLU A 121 0.68 0.47 10.52
CA GLU A 121 2.06 0.46 10.04
C GLU A 121 2.53 1.87 9.75
N ARG A 122 3.74 2.22 10.20
CA ARG A 122 4.51 3.36 9.73
C ARG A 122 5.62 2.88 8.82
N PHE A 123 5.89 3.63 7.78
CA PHE A 123 6.92 3.29 6.80
C PHE A 123 7.67 4.53 6.32
N ARG A 124 8.82 4.31 5.71
CA ARG A 124 9.56 5.34 5.01
C ARG A 124 9.79 4.96 3.55
N LEU A 125 9.81 5.94 2.67
CA LEU A 125 10.21 5.76 1.29
C LEU A 125 11.71 5.48 1.23
N VAL A 126 12.10 4.42 0.49
CA VAL A 126 13.50 4.01 0.31
C VAL A 126 14.02 4.42 -1.05
N GLU A 127 13.27 4.12 -2.11
CA GLU A 127 13.69 4.40 -3.49
C GLU A 127 12.47 4.51 -4.41
N VAL A 128 12.50 5.45 -5.34
CA VAL A 128 11.49 5.59 -6.40
C VAL A 128 12.09 5.12 -7.71
N PHE A 129 11.36 4.29 -8.45
CA PHE A 129 11.82 3.81 -9.75
C PHE A 129 11.55 4.86 -10.84
N ALA A 130 12.55 5.07 -11.74
CA ALA A 130 12.56 6.19 -12.68
C ALA A 130 11.32 6.28 -13.58
N ASP A 131 10.74 5.14 -13.98
CA ASP A 131 9.59 5.10 -14.87
C ASP A 131 8.25 5.30 -14.14
N ALA A 132 8.22 5.23 -12.81
CA ALA A 132 7.02 5.45 -12.01
C ALA A 132 6.52 6.90 -12.05
N LEU A 133 7.42 7.86 -12.28
CA LEU A 133 7.11 9.28 -12.35
C LEU A 133 6.54 9.72 -13.71
N SER A 134 6.50 8.83 -14.70
CA SER A 134 5.98 9.11 -16.05
C SER A 134 4.46 9.01 -16.16
N VAL A 135 3.76 8.67 -15.08
CA VAL A 135 2.30 8.68 -15.03
C VAL A 135 1.84 10.13 -14.83
N PRO A 136 1.03 10.71 -15.74
CA PRO A 136 0.44 12.02 -15.48
C PRO A 136 -0.45 11.92 -14.25
N SER A 137 -0.07 12.59 -13.16
CA SER A 137 -0.94 12.70 -11.98
C SER A 137 -2.23 13.39 -12.40
N PRO A 138 -3.41 12.78 -12.20
CA PRO A 138 -4.69 13.40 -12.55
C PRO A 138 -4.97 14.66 -11.72
N LEU A 139 -4.14 14.97 -10.72
CA LEU A 139 -4.35 16.06 -9.76
C LEU A 139 -3.59 17.36 -10.08
N ARG A 140 -2.93 17.48 -11.25
CA ARG A 140 -2.34 18.75 -11.66
C ARG A 140 -3.38 19.69 -12.24
N GLY A 141 -4.37 20.12 -11.50
CA GLY A 141 -5.18 21.22 -12.00
C GLY A 141 -6.59 21.42 -11.53
N GLN A 142 -7.02 20.84 -10.39
CA GLN A 142 -8.30 21.26 -9.81
C GLN A 142 -8.21 21.39 -8.29
N PRO A 143 -8.63 22.54 -7.72
CA PRO A 143 -8.90 22.60 -6.31
C PRO A 143 -10.08 21.68 -6.01
N ASN A 144 -9.89 20.75 -5.10
CA ASN A 144 -10.89 19.78 -4.69
C ASN A 144 -12.05 20.52 -3.97
N SER A 145 -13.07 20.92 -4.74
CA SER A 145 -14.34 21.43 -4.24
C SER A 145 -15.39 20.34 -4.36
N GLY A 146 -15.32 19.36 -3.45
CA GLY A 146 -16.30 18.30 -3.39
C GLY A 146 -16.31 17.70 -1.99
N ALA A 147 -17.13 18.28 -1.12
CA ALA A 147 -17.47 17.68 0.16
C ALA A 147 -18.35 16.46 -0.08
N ASP A 148 -17.77 15.37 -0.53
CA ASP A 148 -18.39 14.05 -0.46
C ASP A 148 -17.42 13.12 0.25
N GLY A 149 -17.68 12.87 1.54
CA GLY A 149 -16.91 11.96 2.39
C GLY A 149 -17.02 10.48 1.99
N THR A 150 -17.39 10.20 0.75
CA THR A 150 -17.61 8.84 0.23
C THR A 150 -16.38 8.25 -0.46
N ARG A 151 -15.30 9.02 -0.60
CA ARG A 151 -14.10 8.58 -1.29
C ARG A 151 -12.98 8.36 -0.28
N TYR A 152 -12.50 7.11 -0.22
CA TYR A 152 -11.14 6.72 0.06
C TYR A 152 -10.75 6.47 1.52
N ALA A 153 -10.69 5.22 1.86
CA ALA A 153 -9.76 4.68 2.84
C ALA A 153 -8.85 3.70 2.14
N ALA A 154 -7.56 3.85 2.33
CA ALA A 154 -6.59 2.92 1.79
C ALA A 154 -6.27 1.87 2.83
N SER A 155 -6.72 0.65 2.61
CA SER A 155 -6.06 -0.51 3.17
C SER A 155 -5.12 -1.11 2.13
N MET A 156 -4.12 -1.86 2.60
CA MET A 156 -3.28 -2.66 1.71
C MET A 156 -4.17 -3.70 1.02
N SER A 157 -4.47 -3.51 -0.26
CA SER A 157 -5.15 -4.54 -1.04
C SER A 157 -4.12 -5.43 -1.70
N VAL A 158 -4.18 -6.72 -1.42
CA VAL A 158 -3.37 -7.72 -2.11
C VAL A 158 -3.71 -7.67 -3.59
N ALA A 159 -2.73 -7.49 -4.44
CA ALA A 159 -2.90 -7.74 -5.85
C ALA A 159 -3.43 -9.17 -6.02
N ASP A 160 -4.54 -9.34 -6.74
CA ASP A 160 -5.13 -10.63 -7.05
C ASP A 160 -4.02 -11.58 -7.53
N PRO A 161 -3.86 -12.76 -6.94
CA PRO A 161 -2.84 -13.74 -7.36
C PRO A 161 -2.99 -14.17 -8.82
N SER A 162 -4.14 -13.90 -9.48
CA SER A 162 -4.33 -14.10 -10.91
C SER A 162 -3.63 -13.06 -11.79
N MET A 163 -3.20 -11.92 -11.23
CA MET A 163 -2.43 -10.87 -11.91
C MET A 163 -0.91 -11.08 -11.79
N ARG A 164 -0.43 -12.29 -11.64
CA ARG A 164 1.01 -12.56 -11.75
C ARG A 164 1.45 -12.20 -13.16
N PRO A 165 2.44 -11.29 -13.34
CA PRO A 165 3.11 -11.19 -14.63
C PRO A 165 3.66 -12.58 -14.95
N ASN A 166 3.44 -13.04 -16.18
CA ASN A 166 3.85 -14.34 -16.69
C ASN A 166 5.39 -14.46 -16.66
N LEU A 167 5.94 -14.80 -15.51
CA LEU A 167 7.36 -15.07 -15.34
C LEU A 167 7.59 -16.50 -15.82
N PRO A 168 8.56 -16.73 -16.71
CA PRO A 168 8.92 -18.08 -17.10
C PRO A 168 9.40 -18.87 -15.86
N PRO A 169 9.11 -20.17 -15.79
CA PRO A 169 9.53 -20.99 -14.66
C PRO A 169 11.07 -20.97 -14.55
N LEU A 170 11.56 -20.78 -13.33
CA LEU A 170 12.96 -20.89 -12.99
C LEU A 170 13.43 -22.30 -13.38
N PRO A 171 14.61 -22.47 -14.02
CA PRO A 171 15.16 -23.79 -14.29
C PRO A 171 15.41 -24.51 -12.96
N LEU A 172 14.85 -25.72 -12.85
CA LEU A 172 15.12 -26.63 -11.75
C LEU A 172 16.63 -26.89 -11.69
N ALA A 173 17.26 -26.50 -10.58
CA ALA A 173 18.63 -26.87 -10.30
C ALA A 173 18.72 -28.41 -10.22
N GLY A 174 19.27 -29.02 -11.25
CA GLY A 174 19.51 -30.43 -11.31
C GLY A 174 20.49 -30.86 -10.21
N LYS A 175 20.03 -31.70 -9.29
CA LYS A 175 20.91 -32.43 -8.37
C LYS A 175 21.67 -33.45 -9.18
N GLY A 176 22.93 -33.15 -9.50
CA GLY A 176 23.88 -34.13 -9.99
C GLY A 176 24.30 -35.06 -8.84
N TRP A 177 23.81 -36.28 -8.86
CA TRP A 177 24.42 -37.39 -8.13
C TRP A 177 25.57 -37.92 -8.98
N GLY A 178 26.78 -37.78 -8.50
CA GLY A 178 27.97 -38.48 -9.00
C GLY A 178 28.54 -39.36 -7.90
N GLY A 179 28.25 -40.66 -7.95
CA GLY A 179 28.94 -41.63 -7.15
C GLY A 179 30.20 -42.13 -7.89
N SER A 180 31.21 -42.39 -7.15
CA SER A 180 32.22 -43.48 -7.14
C SER A 180 33.41 -43.03 -6.36
#